data_bfdd5b231d6eb77f7ef17e685c886f51
#
_entry.id   bfdd5b231d6eb77f7ef17e685c886f51
#
_cell.length_a   1.000
_cell.length_b   1.000
_cell.length_c   1.000
_cell.angle_alpha   90.00
_cell.angle_beta   90.00
_cell.angle_gamma   90.00
#
_symmetry.space_group_name_H-M   'P 1'
#
loop_
_entity.id
_entity.type
_entity.pdbx_description
1 polymer ?
#
loop_
_entity_poly.entity_id
_entity_poly.type
_entity_poly.pdbx_seq_one_letter_code
_entity_poly.pdbx_strand_id
1 'polypeptide(L)'
;MDQVGRFVADAVLGIDTLWGGDVMCPSGTGRFIADSWFSDEPLPAAYTTPAAARVRETGGVGGKTVDREAIEAYLREVDIPAAMQGLCGEAEKIGGLRGQYLAGLRFCLQTMWELAMEILGKGKPVPYDRCVQASTGKLPEPSQPEAKRDRVAELLNRAGYSAAKSDGLLGAVDGWRRERVVPMASVKALGAAVIAYFDNLSAAHLLPVLPKELSRVPRANIDFLPIKDAWFSGSMNYLGRARNADGSPQYEASYEINASLQISFPEFQQLVSHEVVPGHVTTFAYLQDLYVRGVAGFEATVLTMNTRAATLFEGLANNAILIAHGVTEIEQLPDEDMQIGVLLALLQDDAKNQSSYLTWGEGKPQAEVAATLRRDFLVSEERADKLSGAWGRHPLLGRMYLPAYRCGTERVAQLRREFHAERVLPAIYGCFGLVDISTVDEVLRAAKA
;
A
#
# COMPACT_ATOMS: atom_id res chain seq x y z
N MET A 1 -11.48 -19.17 14.69
CA MET A 1 -12.04 -17.89 14.15
C MET A 1 -13.38 -17.60 14.81
N ASP A 2 -13.56 -16.41 15.36
CA ASP A 2 -14.82 -15.94 15.92
C ASP A 2 -15.82 -15.53 14.82
N GLN A 3 -17.00 -15.01 15.21
CA GLN A 3 -18.04 -14.61 14.25
C GLN A 3 -17.63 -13.41 13.39
N VAL A 4 -16.92 -12.44 13.99
CA VAL A 4 -16.35 -11.28 13.26
C VAL A 4 -15.40 -11.77 12.19
N GLY A 5 -14.45 -12.65 12.56
CA GLY A 5 -13.48 -13.21 11.63
C GLY A 5 -14.14 -13.95 10.46
N ARG A 6 -15.21 -14.70 10.68
CA ARG A 6 -15.95 -15.35 9.59
C ARG A 6 -16.54 -14.34 8.61
N PHE A 7 -17.24 -13.30 9.11
CA PHE A 7 -17.79 -12.29 8.22
C PHE A 7 -16.72 -11.50 7.48
N VAL A 8 -15.58 -11.20 8.13
CA VAL A 8 -14.44 -10.55 7.47
C VAL A 8 -13.88 -11.45 6.38
N ALA A 9 -13.64 -12.73 6.68
CA ALA A 9 -13.10 -13.68 5.71
C ALA A 9 -14.01 -13.81 4.48
N ASP A 10 -15.33 -14.04 4.68
CA ASP A 10 -16.29 -14.17 3.59
C ASP A 10 -16.39 -12.89 2.76
N ALA A 11 -16.46 -11.72 3.41
CA ALA A 11 -16.57 -10.45 2.70
C ALA A 11 -15.29 -10.09 1.93
N VAL A 12 -14.11 -10.17 2.56
CA VAL A 12 -12.84 -9.82 1.93
C VAL A 12 -12.52 -10.77 0.78
N LEU A 13 -12.58 -12.09 1.00
CA LEU A 13 -12.26 -13.07 -0.04
C LEU A 13 -13.35 -13.17 -1.11
N GLY A 14 -14.59 -12.82 -0.76
CA GLY A 14 -15.65 -12.66 -1.75
C GLY A 14 -15.36 -11.49 -2.71
N ILE A 15 -14.94 -10.36 -2.19
CA ILE A 15 -14.50 -9.20 -3.01
C ILE A 15 -13.22 -9.54 -3.78
N ASP A 16 -12.26 -10.25 -3.16
CA ASP A 16 -11.04 -10.69 -3.85
C ASP A 16 -11.34 -11.61 -5.03
N THR A 17 -12.29 -12.54 -4.88
CA THR A 17 -12.72 -13.41 -6.00
C THR A 17 -13.26 -12.60 -7.18
N LEU A 18 -13.90 -11.46 -6.95
CA LEU A 18 -14.41 -10.61 -8.03
C LEU A 18 -13.33 -9.73 -8.68
N TRP A 19 -12.43 -9.19 -7.87
CA TRP A 19 -11.49 -8.16 -8.33
C TRP A 19 -10.06 -8.67 -8.53
N GLY A 20 -9.65 -9.68 -7.76
CA GLY A 20 -8.30 -10.21 -7.80
C GLY A 20 -7.95 -10.80 -9.16
N GLY A 21 -6.67 -10.71 -9.52
CA GLY A 21 -6.16 -11.30 -10.75
C GLY A 21 -6.79 -10.77 -12.04
N ASP A 22 -7.21 -9.52 -12.09
CA ASP A 22 -7.83 -8.87 -13.27
C ASP A 22 -9.18 -9.50 -13.73
N VAL A 23 -9.94 -10.09 -12.83
CA VAL A 23 -11.23 -10.74 -13.17
C VAL A 23 -12.23 -9.74 -13.75
N MET A 24 -12.52 -8.66 -13.02
CA MET A 24 -13.51 -7.65 -13.43
C MET A 24 -12.97 -6.62 -14.43
N CYS A 25 -11.67 -6.44 -14.48
CA CYS A 25 -11.02 -5.45 -15.33
C CYS A 25 -9.68 -5.97 -15.85
N PRO A 26 -9.65 -6.62 -17.01
CA PRO A 26 -8.43 -7.15 -17.61
C PRO A 26 -7.48 -6.03 -18.06
N SER A 27 -6.79 -5.43 -17.12
CA SER A 27 -5.91 -4.27 -17.33
C SER A 27 -4.42 -4.64 -17.37
N GLY A 28 -4.09 -5.89 -17.05
CA GLY A 28 -2.71 -6.35 -16.89
C GLY A 28 -2.08 -5.93 -15.55
N THR A 29 -2.88 -5.45 -14.57
CA THR A 29 -2.37 -5.06 -13.25
C THR A 29 -2.22 -6.24 -12.29
N GLY A 30 -2.98 -7.32 -12.48
CA GLY A 30 -2.87 -8.60 -11.79
C GLY A 30 -3.02 -8.57 -10.26
N ARG A 31 -3.52 -7.48 -9.70
CA ARG A 31 -3.56 -7.26 -8.25
C ARG A 31 -4.61 -8.12 -7.54
N PHE A 32 -4.36 -8.42 -6.26
CA PHE A 32 -5.28 -9.06 -5.34
C PHE A 32 -5.85 -8.04 -4.36
N ILE A 33 -7.06 -8.30 -3.85
CA ILE A 33 -7.65 -7.47 -2.78
C ILE A 33 -7.15 -7.96 -1.42
N ALA A 34 -7.19 -9.26 -1.19
CA ALA A 34 -6.55 -9.89 -0.03
C ALA A 34 -5.06 -10.11 -0.36
N ASP A 35 -4.22 -9.14 -0.01
CA ASP A 35 -2.79 -9.16 -0.31
C ASP A 35 -2.03 -10.16 0.57
N SER A 36 -2.49 -10.38 1.80
CA SER A 36 -1.87 -11.31 2.75
C SER A 36 -2.91 -11.96 3.67
N TRP A 37 -2.60 -13.20 4.10
CA TRP A 37 -3.40 -13.98 5.04
C TRP A 37 -2.48 -14.62 6.07
N PHE A 38 -2.48 -14.12 7.30
CA PHE A 38 -1.53 -14.54 8.34
C PHE A 38 -2.02 -15.69 9.23
N SER A 39 -3.30 -16.02 9.12
CA SER A 39 -3.97 -17.02 9.95
C SER A 39 -3.86 -18.43 9.36
N ASP A 40 -3.88 -19.44 10.22
CA ASP A 40 -4.02 -20.86 9.82
C ASP A 40 -5.48 -21.29 9.58
N GLU A 41 -6.42 -20.39 9.82
CA GLU A 41 -7.83 -20.62 9.59
C GLU A 41 -8.11 -21.07 8.13
N PRO A 42 -9.06 -21.96 7.90
CA PRO A 42 -9.42 -22.39 6.56
C PRO A 42 -9.99 -21.23 5.74
N LEU A 43 -9.67 -21.22 4.45
CA LEU A 43 -10.26 -20.27 3.53
C LEU A 43 -11.79 -20.48 3.44
N PRO A 44 -12.58 -19.40 3.39
CA PRO A 44 -14.05 -19.50 3.41
C PRO A 44 -14.63 -20.04 2.10
N ALA A 45 -15.90 -20.43 2.12
CA ALA A 45 -16.64 -20.87 0.94
C ALA A 45 -16.65 -19.83 -0.18
N ALA A 46 -16.71 -18.54 0.16
CA ALA A 46 -16.60 -17.44 -0.79
C ALA A 46 -15.36 -17.51 -1.70
N TYR A 47 -14.33 -18.23 -1.28
CA TYR A 47 -13.08 -18.41 -2.03
C TYR A 47 -12.87 -19.85 -2.53
N THR A 48 -13.43 -20.87 -1.87
CA THR A 48 -13.09 -22.28 -2.13
C THR A 48 -14.13 -23.02 -2.96
N THR A 49 -15.30 -22.44 -3.23
CA THR A 49 -16.33 -23.09 -4.05
C THR A 49 -15.87 -23.29 -5.50
N PRO A 50 -16.43 -24.28 -6.23
CA PRO A 50 -16.14 -24.43 -7.65
C PRO A 50 -16.44 -23.20 -8.48
N ALA A 51 -17.50 -22.43 -8.16
CA ALA A 51 -17.81 -21.18 -8.83
C ALA A 51 -16.74 -20.11 -8.58
N ALA A 52 -16.23 -19.98 -7.36
CA ALA A 52 -15.13 -19.09 -7.02
C ALA A 52 -13.85 -19.45 -7.78
N ALA A 53 -13.50 -20.74 -7.83
CA ALA A 53 -12.35 -21.22 -8.59
C ALA A 53 -12.48 -20.88 -10.08
N ARG A 54 -13.66 -21.16 -10.68
CA ARG A 54 -13.94 -20.84 -12.08
C ARG A 54 -13.80 -19.34 -12.37
N VAL A 55 -14.29 -18.47 -11.49
CA VAL A 55 -14.14 -17.00 -11.66
C VAL A 55 -12.66 -16.61 -11.66
N ARG A 56 -11.87 -17.10 -10.70
CA ARG A 56 -10.43 -16.79 -10.62
C ARG A 56 -9.63 -17.31 -11.83
N GLU A 57 -10.02 -18.43 -12.40
CA GLU A 57 -9.41 -18.97 -13.63
C GLU A 57 -9.67 -18.08 -14.86
N THR A 58 -10.71 -17.24 -14.83
CA THR A 58 -10.98 -16.29 -15.92
C THR A 58 -10.07 -15.08 -15.86
N GLY A 59 -9.50 -14.78 -14.71
CA GLY A 59 -8.51 -13.72 -14.52
C GLY A 59 -7.19 -14.02 -15.21
N GLY A 60 -6.32 -13.05 -15.22
CA GLY A 60 -4.95 -13.18 -15.69
C GLY A 60 -4.45 -12.01 -16.51
N VAL A 61 -3.14 -11.86 -16.51
CA VAL A 61 -2.43 -10.84 -17.26
C VAL A 61 -2.58 -11.11 -18.74
N GLY A 62 -2.94 -10.10 -19.55
CA GLY A 62 -2.88 -10.21 -21.00
C GLY A 62 -4.20 -10.11 -21.76
N GLY A 63 -5.18 -9.36 -21.27
CA GLY A 63 -6.30 -8.90 -22.09
C GLY A 63 -7.40 -9.92 -22.34
N LYS A 64 -7.67 -10.79 -21.37
CA LYS A 64 -8.88 -11.63 -21.42
C LYS A 64 -10.14 -10.78 -21.27
N THR A 65 -11.21 -11.22 -21.88
CA THR A 65 -12.53 -10.62 -21.68
C THR A 65 -13.13 -11.08 -20.35
N VAL A 66 -13.87 -10.19 -19.69
CA VAL A 66 -14.61 -10.51 -18.47
C VAL A 66 -15.61 -11.63 -18.72
N ASP A 67 -15.51 -12.77 -18.04
CA ASP A 67 -16.47 -13.86 -18.08
C ASP A 67 -17.68 -13.54 -17.17
N ARG A 68 -18.65 -12.84 -17.75
CA ARG A 68 -19.86 -12.44 -17.01
C ARG A 68 -20.69 -13.63 -16.54
N GLU A 69 -20.72 -14.73 -17.29
CA GLU A 69 -21.49 -15.92 -16.93
C GLU A 69 -20.90 -16.59 -15.68
N ALA A 70 -19.58 -16.75 -15.62
CA ALA A 70 -18.89 -17.28 -14.44
C ALA A 70 -19.11 -16.39 -13.21
N ILE A 71 -19.00 -15.06 -13.36
CA ILE A 71 -19.24 -14.10 -12.28
C ILE A 71 -20.70 -14.17 -11.80
N GLU A 72 -21.67 -14.24 -12.72
CA GLU A 72 -23.07 -14.35 -12.33
C GLU A 72 -23.42 -15.68 -11.64
N ALA A 73 -22.80 -16.78 -12.05
CA ALA A 73 -22.92 -18.06 -11.37
C ALA A 73 -22.38 -17.96 -9.93
N TYR A 74 -21.22 -17.36 -9.77
CA TYR A 74 -20.61 -17.11 -8.44
C TYR A 74 -21.51 -16.25 -7.55
N LEU A 75 -22.05 -15.15 -8.06
CA LEU A 75 -22.94 -14.24 -7.31
C LEU A 75 -24.27 -14.89 -6.90
N ARG A 76 -24.70 -15.98 -7.58
CA ARG A 76 -25.86 -16.76 -7.15
C ARG A 76 -25.54 -17.75 -6.02
N GLU A 77 -24.30 -18.21 -5.94
CA GLU A 77 -23.86 -19.18 -4.95
C GLU A 77 -23.39 -18.53 -3.65
N VAL A 78 -22.76 -17.35 -3.75
CA VAL A 78 -22.13 -16.66 -2.61
C VAL A 78 -22.80 -15.33 -2.32
N ASP A 79 -23.32 -15.18 -1.10
CA ASP A 79 -24.00 -13.96 -0.64
C ASP A 79 -23.02 -13.03 0.09
N ILE A 80 -22.16 -12.33 -0.69
CA ILE A 80 -21.23 -11.34 -0.15
C ILE A 80 -21.95 -10.20 0.61
N PRO A 81 -23.08 -9.66 0.12
CA PRO A 81 -23.86 -8.67 0.87
C PRO A 81 -24.28 -9.13 2.27
N ALA A 82 -24.68 -10.40 2.43
CA ALA A 82 -25.04 -10.94 3.75
C ALA A 82 -23.83 -10.95 4.71
N ALA A 83 -22.64 -11.32 4.23
CA ALA A 83 -21.42 -11.26 5.03
C ALA A 83 -21.12 -9.81 5.48
N MET A 84 -21.24 -8.82 4.58
CA MET A 84 -21.07 -7.41 4.92
C MET A 84 -22.13 -6.88 5.89
N GLN A 85 -23.37 -7.35 5.78
CA GLN A 85 -24.44 -7.00 6.72
C GLN A 85 -24.17 -7.63 8.10
N GLY A 86 -23.72 -8.88 8.15
CA GLY A 86 -23.30 -9.53 9.38
C GLY A 86 -22.16 -8.78 10.08
N LEU A 87 -21.16 -8.35 9.31
CA LEU A 87 -20.05 -7.54 9.82
C LEU A 87 -20.55 -6.20 10.39
N CYS A 88 -21.56 -5.56 9.76
CA CYS A 88 -22.19 -4.34 10.28
C CYS A 88 -22.82 -4.58 11.65
N GLY A 89 -23.62 -5.64 11.79
CA GLY A 89 -24.26 -5.98 13.05
C GLY A 89 -23.27 -6.31 14.18
N GLU A 90 -22.15 -6.97 13.86
CA GLU A 90 -21.10 -7.22 14.85
C GLU A 90 -20.34 -5.92 15.23
N ALA A 91 -20.05 -5.05 14.27
CA ALA A 91 -19.43 -3.75 14.54
C ALA A 91 -20.27 -2.89 15.50
N GLU A 92 -21.59 -2.86 15.30
CA GLU A 92 -22.53 -2.14 16.19
C GLU A 92 -22.57 -2.73 17.61
N LYS A 93 -22.59 -4.07 17.74
CA LYS A 93 -22.56 -4.76 19.04
C LYS A 93 -21.27 -4.53 19.82
N ILE A 94 -20.13 -4.56 19.12
CA ILE A 94 -18.80 -4.36 19.73
C ILE A 94 -18.67 -2.90 20.17
N GLY A 95 -19.05 -1.96 19.32
CA GLY A 95 -18.94 -0.53 19.60
C GLY A 95 -17.49 -0.05 19.79
N GLY A 96 -17.32 1.16 20.28
CA GLY A 96 -16.02 1.76 20.55
C GLY A 96 -15.10 1.79 19.32
N LEU A 97 -13.80 1.84 19.55
CA LEU A 97 -12.81 1.98 18.47
C LEU A 97 -12.74 0.75 17.55
N ARG A 98 -12.88 -0.47 18.11
CA ARG A 98 -12.91 -1.68 17.28
C ARG A 98 -14.16 -1.72 16.41
N GLY A 99 -15.32 -1.32 16.93
CA GLY A 99 -16.55 -1.21 16.14
C GLY A 99 -16.41 -0.20 15.02
N GLN A 100 -15.78 0.95 15.26
CA GLN A 100 -15.47 1.96 14.23
C GLN A 100 -14.54 1.41 13.15
N TYR A 101 -13.48 0.70 13.54
CA TYR A 101 -12.57 0.03 12.61
C TYR A 101 -13.31 -0.95 11.69
N LEU A 102 -14.13 -1.85 12.27
CA LEU A 102 -14.93 -2.81 11.50
C LEU A 102 -15.96 -2.13 10.58
N ALA A 103 -16.58 -1.06 11.04
CA ALA A 103 -17.47 -0.24 10.20
C ALA A 103 -16.72 0.44 9.04
N GLY A 104 -15.51 0.93 9.29
CA GLY A 104 -14.61 1.47 8.25
C GLY A 104 -14.23 0.42 7.21
N LEU A 105 -13.81 -0.78 7.64
CA LEU A 105 -13.51 -1.89 6.76
C LEU A 105 -14.74 -2.28 5.92
N ARG A 106 -15.90 -2.45 6.55
CA ARG A 106 -17.14 -2.72 5.84
C ARG A 106 -17.47 -1.66 4.80
N PHE A 107 -17.27 -0.37 5.12
CA PHE A 107 -17.53 0.72 4.17
C PHE A 107 -16.64 0.62 2.92
N CYS A 108 -15.37 0.25 3.09
CA CYS A 108 -14.47 -0.01 1.96
C CYS A 108 -14.95 -1.19 1.11
N LEU A 109 -15.25 -2.33 1.74
CA LEU A 109 -15.73 -3.54 1.05
C LEU A 109 -17.06 -3.29 0.31
N GLN A 110 -17.98 -2.57 0.93
CA GLN A 110 -19.25 -2.16 0.31
C GLN A 110 -19.02 -1.30 -0.93
N THR A 111 -18.06 -0.37 -0.88
CA THR A 111 -17.73 0.48 -2.03
C THR A 111 -17.12 -0.34 -3.17
N MET A 112 -16.22 -1.29 -2.87
CA MET A 112 -15.66 -2.22 -3.86
C MET A 112 -16.74 -3.11 -4.48
N TRP A 113 -17.70 -3.58 -3.69
CA TRP A 113 -18.87 -4.30 -4.18
C TRP A 113 -19.73 -3.45 -5.11
N GLU A 114 -20.05 -2.22 -4.73
CA GLU A 114 -20.84 -1.29 -5.54
C GLU A 114 -20.16 -0.99 -6.89
N LEU A 115 -18.81 -0.86 -6.89
CA LEU A 115 -18.03 -0.71 -8.12
C LEU A 115 -18.11 -1.95 -9.01
N ALA A 116 -18.09 -3.16 -8.43
CA ALA A 116 -18.29 -4.38 -9.21
C ALA A 116 -19.69 -4.42 -9.84
N MET A 117 -20.71 -4.04 -9.08
CA MET A 117 -22.09 -3.97 -9.59
C MET A 117 -22.26 -2.89 -10.68
N GLU A 118 -21.56 -1.75 -10.55
CA GLU A 118 -21.51 -0.72 -11.59
C GLU A 118 -20.99 -1.30 -12.92
N ILE A 119 -19.86 -2.01 -12.90
CA ILE A 119 -19.25 -2.62 -14.10
C ILE A 119 -20.16 -3.69 -14.71
N LEU A 120 -20.85 -4.47 -13.89
CA LEU A 120 -21.81 -5.47 -14.35
C LEU A 120 -23.11 -4.87 -14.90
N GLY A 121 -23.32 -3.56 -14.78
CA GLY A 121 -24.57 -2.91 -15.14
C GLY A 121 -25.74 -3.23 -14.21
N LYS A 122 -25.45 -3.72 -12.99
CA LYS A 122 -26.44 -4.08 -11.94
C LYS A 122 -26.53 -3.04 -10.84
N GLY A 123 -25.68 -2.03 -10.85
CA GLY A 123 -25.59 -0.97 -9.85
C GLY A 123 -25.66 0.42 -10.47
N LYS A 124 -25.77 1.44 -9.61
CA LYS A 124 -25.63 2.84 -9.99
C LYS A 124 -24.15 3.22 -10.08
N PRO A 125 -23.78 4.25 -10.87
CA PRO A 125 -22.43 4.81 -10.83
C PRO A 125 -22.03 5.19 -9.41
N VAL A 126 -20.83 4.79 -8.99
CA VAL A 126 -20.30 5.11 -7.67
C VAL A 126 -19.53 6.43 -7.76
N PRO A 127 -19.89 7.47 -6.97
CA PRO A 127 -19.20 8.75 -7.01
C PRO A 127 -17.72 8.61 -6.63
N TYR A 128 -16.85 9.37 -7.30
CA TYR A 128 -15.41 9.36 -7.01
C TYR A 128 -15.10 9.76 -5.55
N ASP A 129 -15.78 10.78 -5.03
CA ASP A 129 -15.64 11.23 -3.64
C ASP A 129 -15.91 10.10 -2.65
N ARG A 130 -16.93 9.28 -2.90
CA ARG A 130 -17.24 8.12 -2.08
C ARG A 130 -16.11 7.09 -2.08
N CYS A 131 -15.51 6.84 -3.26
CA CYS A 131 -14.40 5.90 -3.41
C CYS A 131 -13.19 6.34 -2.58
N VAL A 132 -12.78 7.60 -2.72
CA VAL A 132 -11.64 8.16 -1.98
C VAL A 132 -11.95 8.21 -0.48
N GLN A 133 -13.15 8.68 -0.09
CA GLN A 133 -13.54 8.72 1.32
C GLN A 133 -13.57 7.34 1.96
N ALA A 134 -13.99 6.31 1.24
CA ALA A 134 -13.98 4.94 1.74
C ALA A 134 -12.55 4.50 2.07
N SER A 135 -11.62 4.59 1.13
CA SER A 135 -10.27 4.06 1.28
C SER A 135 -9.34 4.93 2.12
N THR A 136 -9.56 6.24 2.18
CA THR A 136 -8.66 7.18 2.87
C THR A 136 -9.25 7.81 4.13
N GLY A 137 -10.57 7.81 4.26
CA GLY A 137 -11.30 8.54 5.31
C GLY A 137 -11.39 10.06 5.06
N LYS A 138 -10.95 10.56 3.89
CA LYS A 138 -11.00 11.97 3.48
C LYS A 138 -11.62 12.13 2.10
N LEU A 139 -12.07 13.32 1.78
CA LEU A 139 -12.49 13.68 0.43
C LEU A 139 -11.27 13.81 -0.50
N PRO A 140 -11.45 13.63 -1.83
CA PRO A 140 -10.36 13.79 -2.78
C PRO A 140 -9.87 15.23 -2.84
N GLU A 141 -8.54 15.38 -2.92
CA GLU A 141 -7.87 16.66 -3.08
C GLU A 141 -6.77 16.54 -4.14
N PRO A 142 -6.52 17.59 -4.94
CA PRO A 142 -5.38 17.59 -5.85
C PRO A 142 -4.06 17.59 -5.08
N SER A 143 -3.02 17.04 -5.69
CA SER A 143 -1.66 17.10 -5.12
C SER A 143 -1.03 18.47 -5.32
N GLN A 144 -0.14 18.84 -4.39
CA GLN A 144 0.60 20.10 -4.40
C GLN A 144 2.11 19.79 -4.42
N PRO A 145 2.73 19.62 -5.62
CA PRO A 145 4.12 19.19 -5.75
C PRO A 145 5.15 20.29 -5.59
N GLU A 146 4.75 21.58 -5.57
CA GLU A 146 5.63 22.74 -5.75
C GLU A 146 6.77 22.75 -4.71
N ALA A 147 6.46 22.65 -3.44
CA ALA A 147 7.47 22.70 -2.36
C ALA A 147 8.49 21.55 -2.47
N LYS A 148 8.02 20.34 -2.83
CA LYS A 148 8.91 19.18 -3.03
C LYS A 148 9.80 19.37 -4.25
N ARG A 149 9.25 19.91 -5.35
CA ARG A 149 10.00 20.22 -6.58
C ARG A 149 11.07 21.27 -6.34
N ASP A 150 10.71 22.35 -5.64
CA ASP A 150 11.65 23.44 -5.32
C ASP A 150 12.80 22.91 -4.47
N ARG A 151 12.52 22.04 -3.51
CA ARG A 151 13.54 21.41 -2.68
C ARG A 151 14.44 20.47 -3.48
N VAL A 152 13.87 19.66 -4.40
CA VAL A 152 14.66 18.82 -5.34
C VAL A 152 15.57 19.70 -6.18
N ALA A 153 15.06 20.80 -6.75
CA ALA A 153 15.85 21.73 -7.55
C ALA A 153 17.01 22.34 -6.77
N GLU A 154 16.77 22.75 -5.53
CA GLU A 154 17.82 23.30 -4.65
C GLU A 154 18.92 22.29 -4.36
N LEU A 155 18.54 21.05 -3.97
CA LEU A 155 19.50 19.97 -3.67
C LEU A 155 20.31 19.58 -4.90
N LEU A 156 19.65 19.43 -6.06
CA LEU A 156 20.32 19.13 -7.32
C LEU A 156 21.30 20.22 -7.73
N ASN A 157 20.93 21.51 -7.57
CA ASN A 157 21.85 22.61 -7.86
C ASN A 157 23.10 22.56 -6.96
N ARG A 158 22.96 22.24 -5.68
CA ARG A 158 24.10 22.07 -4.76
C ARG A 158 24.98 20.88 -5.16
N ALA A 159 24.37 19.81 -5.65
CA ALA A 159 25.08 18.62 -6.17
C ALA A 159 25.70 18.82 -7.58
N GLY A 160 25.56 20.01 -8.17
CA GLY A 160 26.12 20.33 -9.48
C GLY A 160 25.23 20.05 -10.70
N TYR A 161 24.00 19.59 -10.49
CA TYR A 161 23.00 19.34 -11.52
C TYR A 161 22.07 20.54 -11.64
N SER A 162 22.31 21.45 -12.57
CA SER A 162 21.49 22.63 -12.74
C SER A 162 20.45 22.45 -13.84
N ALA A 163 19.21 22.82 -13.56
CA ALA A 163 18.15 22.89 -14.56
C ALA A 163 18.48 23.81 -15.73
N ALA A 164 19.32 24.82 -15.51
CA ALA A 164 19.79 25.74 -16.57
C ALA A 164 20.82 25.10 -17.52
N LYS A 165 21.48 24.01 -17.09
CA LYS A 165 22.48 23.28 -17.87
C LYS A 165 21.95 22.00 -18.53
N SER A 166 20.70 21.65 -18.26
CA SER A 166 20.01 20.45 -18.74
C SER A 166 18.66 20.84 -19.32
N ASP A 167 17.92 19.88 -19.89
CA ASP A 167 16.56 20.11 -20.42
C ASP A 167 15.53 20.34 -19.29
N GLY A 168 15.77 21.36 -18.45
CA GLY A 168 14.96 21.69 -17.31
C GLY A 168 15.22 20.80 -16.07
N LEU A 169 14.36 20.91 -15.06
CA LEU A 169 14.50 20.16 -13.81
C LEU A 169 14.43 18.64 -14.01
N LEU A 170 13.59 18.18 -14.93
CA LEU A 170 13.48 16.76 -15.25
C LEU A 170 14.80 16.21 -15.81
N GLY A 171 15.45 16.96 -16.73
CA GLY A 171 16.76 16.58 -17.27
C GLY A 171 17.86 16.56 -16.20
N ALA A 172 17.79 17.46 -15.20
CA ALA A 172 18.70 17.44 -14.06
C ALA A 172 18.49 16.19 -13.18
N VAL A 173 17.24 15.80 -12.90
CA VAL A 173 16.88 14.56 -12.21
C VAL A 173 17.39 13.33 -12.96
N ASP A 174 17.17 13.26 -14.27
CA ASP A 174 17.62 12.14 -15.11
C ASP A 174 19.16 12.06 -15.15
N GLY A 175 19.85 13.20 -15.15
CA GLY A 175 21.31 13.27 -15.03
C GLY A 175 21.80 12.69 -13.70
N TRP A 176 21.21 13.14 -12.60
CA TRP A 176 21.53 12.67 -11.26
C TRP A 176 21.29 11.16 -11.10
N ARG A 177 20.15 10.65 -11.60
CA ARG A 177 19.81 9.22 -11.58
C ARG A 177 20.82 8.37 -12.32
N ARG A 178 21.22 8.76 -13.55
CA ARG A 178 22.17 8.00 -14.39
C ARG A 178 23.50 7.76 -13.70
N GLU A 179 24.00 8.72 -12.94
CA GLU A 179 25.28 8.56 -12.22
C GLU A 179 25.20 7.68 -10.97
N ARG A 180 23.98 7.37 -10.52
CA ARG A 180 23.71 6.61 -9.28
C ARG A 180 22.96 5.31 -9.50
N VAL A 181 22.84 4.87 -10.74
CA VAL A 181 22.12 3.62 -11.09
C VAL A 181 22.72 2.43 -10.35
N VAL A 182 21.85 1.65 -9.70
CA VAL A 182 22.22 0.37 -9.09
C VAL A 182 22.43 -0.67 -10.18
N PRO A 183 23.65 -1.23 -10.34
CA PRO A 183 23.86 -2.32 -11.29
C PRO A 183 23.03 -3.54 -10.91
N MET A 184 22.28 -4.11 -11.83
CA MET A 184 21.39 -5.25 -11.55
C MET A 184 22.11 -6.45 -10.92
N ALA A 185 23.35 -6.72 -11.32
CA ALA A 185 24.20 -7.75 -10.73
C ALA A 185 24.49 -7.53 -9.23
N SER A 186 24.38 -6.28 -8.75
CA SER A 186 24.65 -5.90 -7.36
C SER A 186 23.41 -5.81 -6.49
N VAL A 187 22.20 -5.89 -7.06
CA VAL A 187 20.93 -5.65 -6.34
C VAL A 187 20.79 -6.54 -5.12
N LYS A 188 21.08 -7.84 -5.24
CA LYS A 188 20.95 -8.78 -4.09
C LYS A 188 21.91 -8.43 -2.96
N ALA A 189 23.17 -8.15 -3.28
CA ALA A 189 24.19 -7.81 -2.27
C ALA A 189 23.93 -6.43 -1.63
N LEU A 190 23.58 -5.44 -2.44
CA LEU A 190 23.21 -4.11 -1.97
C LEU A 190 21.92 -4.14 -1.15
N GLY A 191 20.92 -4.91 -1.56
CA GLY A 191 19.69 -5.09 -0.81
C GLY A 191 19.93 -5.68 0.57
N ALA A 192 20.75 -6.72 0.69
CA ALA A 192 21.14 -7.30 1.97
C ALA A 192 21.89 -6.28 2.86
N ALA A 193 22.79 -5.49 2.28
CA ALA A 193 23.51 -4.45 3.02
C ALA A 193 22.58 -3.32 3.49
N VAL A 194 21.67 -2.87 2.65
CA VAL A 194 20.68 -1.82 2.98
C VAL A 194 19.70 -2.32 4.06
N ILE A 195 19.23 -3.57 3.99
CA ILE A 195 18.41 -4.18 5.04
C ILE A 195 19.16 -4.19 6.35
N ALA A 196 20.42 -4.67 6.37
CA ALA A 196 21.23 -4.69 7.59
C ALA A 196 21.48 -3.29 8.17
N TYR A 197 21.65 -2.29 7.31
CA TYR A 197 21.77 -0.89 7.71
C TYR A 197 20.49 -0.39 8.40
N PHE A 198 19.33 -0.56 7.78
CA PHE A 198 18.06 -0.13 8.37
C PHE A 198 17.65 -0.96 9.58
N ASP A 199 18.04 -2.22 9.65
CA ASP A 199 17.87 -3.06 10.83
C ASP A 199 18.59 -2.46 12.04
N ASN A 200 19.85 -2.04 11.88
CA ASN A 200 20.60 -1.42 12.95
C ASN A 200 20.00 -0.08 13.40
N LEU A 201 19.56 0.75 12.45
CA LEU A 201 18.87 1.99 12.76
C LEU A 201 17.53 1.74 13.47
N SER A 202 16.74 0.78 13.01
CA SER A 202 15.46 0.41 13.63
C SER A 202 15.66 -0.14 15.04
N ALA A 203 16.75 -0.89 15.30
CA ALA A 203 17.10 -1.34 16.64
C ALA A 203 17.43 -0.17 17.59
N ALA A 204 17.94 0.94 17.06
CA ALA A 204 18.26 2.13 17.85
C ALA A 204 17.04 3.05 18.06
N HIS A 205 16.18 3.20 17.06
CA HIS A 205 15.16 4.27 17.04
C HIS A 205 13.70 3.79 17.06
N LEU A 206 13.42 2.56 16.61
CA LEU A 206 12.07 2.00 16.57
C LEU A 206 11.83 1.01 17.73
N LEU A 207 12.67 -0.01 17.87
CA LEU A 207 12.44 -1.08 18.86
C LEU A 207 12.32 -0.58 20.31
N PRO A 208 13.07 0.46 20.77
CA PRO A 208 12.95 0.94 22.14
C PRO A 208 11.59 1.54 22.51
N VAL A 209 10.82 2.00 21.50
CA VAL A 209 9.52 2.65 21.69
C VAL A 209 8.34 1.72 21.43
N LEU A 210 8.59 0.53 20.88
CA LEU A 210 7.57 -0.50 20.73
C LEU A 210 7.41 -1.34 22.00
N PRO A 211 6.27 -2.04 22.20
CA PRO A 211 6.13 -3.02 23.27
C PRO A 211 7.29 -4.03 23.28
N LYS A 212 7.76 -4.40 24.47
CA LYS A 212 8.94 -5.28 24.65
C LYS A 212 8.81 -6.62 23.90
N GLU A 213 7.60 -7.10 23.77
CA GLU A 213 7.26 -8.33 23.07
C GLU A 213 7.69 -8.25 21.60
N LEU A 214 7.52 -7.12 20.96
CA LEU A 214 7.85 -6.91 19.53
C LEU A 214 9.35 -6.73 19.28
N SER A 215 10.14 -6.39 20.28
CA SER A 215 11.60 -6.30 20.15
C SER A 215 12.27 -7.64 19.82
N ARG A 216 11.54 -8.74 19.92
CA ARG A 216 12.02 -10.10 19.68
C ARG A 216 11.33 -10.80 18.51
N VAL A 217 10.48 -10.09 17.78
CA VAL A 217 9.86 -10.68 16.57
C VAL A 217 10.96 -11.04 15.58
N PRO A 218 11.02 -12.30 15.14
CA PRO A 218 11.99 -12.72 14.14
C PRO A 218 11.82 -11.89 12.87
N ARG A 219 12.94 -11.51 12.28
CA ARG A 219 12.92 -10.81 11.01
C ARG A 219 12.60 -11.80 9.90
N ALA A 220 11.76 -11.37 8.98
CA ALA A 220 11.43 -12.21 7.84
C ALA A 220 12.68 -12.52 7.02
N ASN A 221 12.82 -13.78 6.63
CA ASN A 221 13.76 -14.15 5.59
C ASN A 221 13.29 -13.55 4.27
N ILE A 222 14.18 -12.84 3.59
CA ILE A 222 13.84 -12.15 2.36
C ILE A 222 14.63 -12.73 1.22
N ASP A 223 13.90 -13.29 0.25
CA ASP A 223 14.51 -13.71 -1.00
C ASP A 223 14.28 -12.64 -2.08
N PHE A 224 15.40 -12.15 -2.66
CA PHE A 224 15.37 -11.19 -3.74
C PHE A 224 15.17 -11.92 -5.07
N LEU A 225 14.02 -11.71 -5.69
CA LEU A 225 13.64 -12.31 -6.97
C LEU A 225 13.68 -11.25 -8.08
N PRO A 226 14.73 -11.20 -8.92
CA PRO A 226 14.72 -10.33 -10.08
C PRO A 226 13.72 -10.84 -11.10
N ILE A 227 12.73 -10.04 -11.43
CA ILE A 227 11.73 -10.33 -12.47
C ILE A 227 11.91 -9.38 -13.65
N LYS A 228 11.57 -9.83 -14.84
CA LYS A 228 11.63 -9.02 -16.06
C LYS A 228 10.22 -8.57 -16.47
N ASP A 229 10.16 -7.43 -17.13
CA ASP A 229 8.93 -6.89 -17.72
C ASP A 229 7.78 -6.67 -16.73
N ALA A 230 8.11 -6.48 -15.46
CA ALA A 230 7.12 -6.15 -14.45
C ALA A 230 6.63 -4.70 -14.61
N TRP A 231 5.36 -4.50 -14.37
CA TRP A 231 4.73 -3.18 -14.39
C TRP A 231 5.00 -2.34 -13.12
N PHE A 232 5.54 -2.94 -12.06
CA PHE A 232 5.92 -2.29 -10.80
C PHE A 232 7.45 -2.20 -10.64
N SER A 233 7.91 -1.36 -9.72
CA SER A 233 9.35 -1.19 -9.40
C SER A 233 9.87 -2.30 -8.51
N GLY A 234 9.09 -2.65 -7.50
CA GLY A 234 9.29 -3.75 -6.58
C GLY A 234 7.95 -4.16 -6.00
N SER A 235 7.85 -5.39 -5.53
CA SER A 235 6.69 -5.92 -4.86
C SER A 235 7.12 -6.87 -3.76
N MET A 236 6.62 -6.64 -2.58
CA MET A 236 6.79 -7.53 -1.44
C MET A 236 5.64 -8.53 -1.42
N ASN A 237 5.96 -9.80 -1.21
CA ASN A 237 4.98 -10.86 -1.00
C ASN A 237 5.25 -11.50 0.36
N TYR A 238 4.41 -11.24 1.35
CA TYR A 238 4.55 -11.78 2.69
C TYR A 238 3.87 -13.14 2.80
N LEU A 239 4.65 -14.17 3.14
CA LEU A 239 4.22 -15.56 3.20
C LEU A 239 3.64 -15.88 4.59
N GLY A 240 2.55 -15.23 4.95
CA GLY A 240 1.94 -15.32 6.27
C GLY A 240 1.50 -16.72 6.73
N ARG A 241 1.42 -17.69 5.82
CA ARG A 241 1.10 -19.11 6.12
C ARG A 241 2.31 -20.02 6.20
N ALA A 242 3.53 -19.51 5.98
CA ALA A 242 4.75 -20.30 6.13
C ALA A 242 4.96 -20.67 7.61
N ARG A 243 5.27 -21.93 7.89
CA ARG A 243 5.45 -22.48 9.25
C ARG A 243 6.76 -23.20 9.39
N ASN A 244 7.38 -23.06 10.55
CA ASN A 244 8.48 -23.89 10.99
C ASN A 244 8.00 -25.33 11.29
N ALA A 245 8.92 -26.26 11.50
CA ALA A 245 8.60 -27.65 11.80
C ALA A 245 7.82 -27.83 13.12
N ASP A 246 7.94 -26.88 14.05
CA ASP A 246 7.21 -26.85 15.32
C ASP A 246 5.84 -26.16 15.22
N GLY A 247 5.43 -25.72 14.00
CA GLY A 247 4.18 -25.02 13.75
C GLY A 247 4.20 -23.51 14.02
N SER A 248 5.30 -22.95 14.50
CA SER A 248 5.43 -21.49 14.69
C SER A 248 5.54 -20.77 13.35
N PRO A 249 5.10 -19.49 13.26
CA PRO A 249 5.27 -18.70 12.05
C PRO A 249 6.73 -18.58 11.61
N GLN A 250 7.00 -18.65 10.30
CA GLN A 250 8.34 -18.42 9.75
C GLN A 250 8.67 -16.95 9.53
N TYR A 251 7.67 -16.07 9.47
CA TYR A 251 7.83 -14.65 9.14
C TYR A 251 8.62 -14.46 7.83
N GLU A 252 8.22 -15.19 6.80
CA GLU A 252 8.88 -15.17 5.49
C GLU A 252 8.28 -14.12 4.57
N ALA A 253 9.12 -13.53 3.72
CA ALA A 253 8.68 -12.70 2.61
C ALA A 253 9.60 -12.92 1.41
N SER A 254 9.06 -12.76 0.20
CA SER A 254 9.85 -12.57 -1.01
C SER A 254 9.76 -11.12 -1.45
N TYR A 255 10.84 -10.60 -2.02
CA TYR A 255 10.89 -9.29 -2.60
C TYR A 255 11.21 -9.39 -4.09
N GLU A 256 10.21 -9.13 -4.90
CA GLU A 256 10.34 -9.08 -6.35
C GLU A 256 10.79 -7.69 -6.77
N ILE A 257 11.90 -7.61 -7.50
CA ILE A 257 12.39 -6.35 -8.05
C ILE A 257 12.39 -6.39 -9.57
N ASN A 258 11.90 -5.33 -10.20
CA ASN A 258 11.89 -5.24 -11.66
C ASN A 258 13.31 -5.03 -12.19
N ALA A 259 13.86 -6.09 -12.78
CA ALA A 259 15.20 -6.12 -13.35
C ALA A 259 15.39 -5.19 -14.56
N SER A 260 14.31 -4.73 -15.18
CA SER A 260 14.34 -3.76 -16.29
C SER A 260 14.39 -2.32 -15.81
N LEU A 261 14.16 -2.07 -14.51
CA LEU A 261 14.09 -0.74 -13.93
C LEU A 261 15.50 -0.17 -13.70
N GLN A 262 15.76 1.03 -14.19
CA GLN A 262 16.91 1.83 -13.77
C GLN A 262 16.52 2.62 -12.51
N ILE A 263 17.02 2.19 -11.37
CA ILE A 263 16.79 2.85 -10.08
C ILE A 263 18.11 3.41 -9.54
N SER A 264 18.11 4.64 -9.04
CA SER A 264 19.28 5.20 -8.35
C SER A 264 19.43 4.58 -6.96
N PHE A 265 20.65 4.56 -6.43
CA PHE A 265 20.92 3.99 -5.11
C PHE A 265 20.09 4.66 -3.99
N PRO A 266 19.92 6.00 -3.92
CA PRO A 266 19.06 6.62 -2.93
C PRO A 266 17.56 6.24 -3.07
N GLU A 267 17.04 6.14 -4.29
CA GLU A 267 15.68 5.64 -4.52
C GLU A 267 15.55 4.16 -4.15
N PHE A 268 16.60 3.36 -4.36
CA PHE A 268 16.65 1.96 -3.93
C PHE A 268 16.66 1.83 -2.41
N GLN A 269 17.39 2.69 -1.68
CA GLN A 269 17.32 2.73 -0.22
C GLN A 269 15.90 3.06 0.27
N GLN A 270 15.24 4.05 -0.32
CA GLN A 270 13.85 4.38 0.00
C GLN A 270 12.94 3.19 -0.29
N LEU A 271 13.09 2.51 -1.42
CA LEU A 271 12.29 1.36 -1.80
C LEU A 271 12.48 0.19 -0.82
N VAL A 272 13.71 -0.13 -0.42
CA VAL A 272 14.01 -1.18 0.57
C VAL A 272 13.44 -0.82 1.93
N SER A 273 13.51 0.44 2.36
CA SER A 273 12.91 0.86 3.62
C SER A 273 11.39 0.73 3.61
N HIS A 274 10.76 1.03 2.47
CA HIS A 274 9.32 0.93 2.24
C HIS A 274 8.85 -0.52 2.25
N GLU A 275 9.45 -1.35 1.39
CA GLU A 275 8.98 -2.73 1.20
C GLU A 275 9.39 -3.65 2.36
N VAL A 276 10.55 -3.40 2.99
CA VAL A 276 11.15 -4.35 3.90
C VAL A 276 11.26 -3.82 5.32
N VAL A 277 12.27 -3.02 5.66
CA VAL A 277 12.64 -2.63 7.03
C VAL A 277 12.81 -1.11 7.13
N PRO A 278 12.05 -0.45 7.99
CA PRO A 278 10.99 -0.93 8.88
C PRO A 278 9.56 -0.84 8.29
N GLY A 279 9.42 -0.91 6.97
CA GLY A 279 8.16 -0.80 6.24
C GLY A 279 7.28 -2.05 6.28
N HIS A 280 6.80 -2.49 5.12
CA HIS A 280 5.74 -3.50 4.99
C HIS A 280 6.07 -4.83 5.65
N VAL A 281 7.23 -5.46 5.36
CA VAL A 281 7.57 -6.77 5.94
C VAL A 281 7.65 -6.71 7.46
N THR A 282 8.25 -5.65 8.02
CA THR A 282 8.32 -5.45 9.46
C THR A 282 6.92 -5.31 10.07
N THR A 283 6.07 -4.50 9.45
CA THR A 283 4.69 -4.28 9.91
C THR A 283 3.89 -5.58 9.91
N PHE A 284 4.00 -6.37 8.84
CA PHE A 284 3.24 -7.61 8.70
C PHE A 284 3.72 -8.68 9.68
N ALA A 285 5.02 -8.78 9.91
CA ALA A 285 5.57 -9.67 10.94
C ALA A 285 5.05 -9.30 12.35
N TYR A 286 4.99 -8.01 12.66
CA TYR A 286 4.43 -7.54 13.93
C TYR A 286 2.94 -7.85 14.06
N LEU A 287 2.15 -7.60 13.03
CA LEU A 287 0.72 -7.92 13.04
C LEU A 287 0.46 -9.41 13.21
N GLN A 288 1.25 -10.25 12.55
CA GLN A 288 1.15 -11.69 12.72
C GLN A 288 1.48 -12.11 14.16
N ASP A 289 2.54 -11.56 14.75
CA ASP A 289 2.89 -11.85 16.15
C ASP A 289 1.80 -11.35 17.12
N LEU A 290 1.28 -10.15 16.92
CA LEU A 290 0.18 -9.59 17.71
C LEU A 290 -1.10 -10.44 17.61
N TYR A 291 -1.40 -10.98 16.45
CA TYR A 291 -2.52 -11.92 16.28
C TYR A 291 -2.29 -13.22 17.04
N VAL A 292 -1.12 -13.83 16.92
CA VAL A 292 -0.76 -15.07 17.65
C VAL A 292 -0.86 -14.87 19.16
N ARG A 293 -0.55 -13.68 19.66
CA ARG A 293 -0.68 -13.30 21.09
C ARG A 293 -2.11 -12.90 21.49
N GLY A 294 -3.04 -12.84 20.57
CA GLY A 294 -4.43 -12.44 20.84
C GLY A 294 -4.63 -10.95 21.10
N VAL A 295 -3.68 -10.09 20.74
CA VAL A 295 -3.79 -8.62 20.82
C VAL A 295 -4.56 -8.07 19.62
N ALA A 296 -4.26 -8.53 18.43
CA ALA A 296 -4.98 -8.18 17.20
C ALA A 296 -6.06 -9.22 16.89
N GLY A 297 -7.23 -8.77 16.41
CA GLY A 297 -8.28 -9.64 15.92
C GLY A 297 -7.97 -10.20 14.52
N PHE A 298 -8.79 -11.16 14.06
CA PHE A 298 -8.64 -11.77 12.73
C PHE A 298 -8.65 -10.73 11.60
N GLU A 299 -9.44 -9.67 11.75
CA GLU A 299 -9.56 -8.57 10.78
C GLU A 299 -8.23 -7.86 10.47
N ALA A 300 -7.26 -7.93 11.38
CA ALA A 300 -5.92 -7.37 11.17
C ALA A 300 -4.97 -8.35 10.45
N THR A 301 -5.35 -9.63 10.27
CA THR A 301 -4.50 -10.64 9.64
C THR A 301 -4.71 -10.76 8.14
N VAL A 302 -5.76 -10.14 7.61
CA VAL A 302 -6.07 -10.11 6.18
C VAL A 302 -5.78 -8.71 5.67
N LEU A 303 -4.61 -8.54 5.06
CA LEU A 303 -4.27 -7.25 4.47
C LEU A 303 -5.10 -7.03 3.22
N THR A 304 -5.91 -6.00 3.27
CA THR A 304 -6.92 -5.72 2.25
C THR A 304 -6.61 -4.41 1.57
N MET A 305 -6.27 -4.48 0.29
CA MET A 305 -6.05 -3.31 -0.56
C MET A 305 -7.32 -2.46 -0.70
N ASN A 306 -7.17 -1.23 -1.09
CA ASN A 306 -8.27 -0.26 -1.27
C ASN A 306 -9.05 0.03 0.04
N THR A 307 -8.39 -0.09 1.19
CA THR A 307 -8.97 0.16 2.51
C THR A 307 -8.17 1.21 3.28
N ARG A 308 -8.72 1.67 4.40
CA ARG A 308 -8.02 2.57 5.32
C ARG A 308 -6.82 1.90 6.00
N ALA A 309 -6.81 0.57 6.08
CA ALA A 309 -5.64 -0.20 6.49
C ALA A 309 -4.52 -0.06 5.46
N ALA A 310 -4.81 -0.23 4.16
CA ALA A 310 -3.84 -0.01 3.10
C ALA A 310 -3.31 1.44 3.12
N THR A 311 -4.16 2.43 3.35
CA THR A 311 -3.74 3.83 3.51
C THR A 311 -2.78 4.02 4.69
N LEU A 312 -3.02 3.35 5.83
CA LEU A 312 -2.09 3.36 6.96
C LEU A 312 -0.74 2.72 6.60
N PHE A 313 -0.76 1.55 5.96
CA PHE A 313 0.47 0.81 5.64
C PHE A 313 1.31 1.50 4.58
N GLU A 314 0.71 2.06 3.53
CA GLU A 314 1.43 2.88 2.54
C GLU A 314 2.02 4.13 3.19
N GLY A 315 1.25 4.77 4.07
CA GLY A 315 1.72 5.93 4.82
C GLY A 315 2.90 5.62 5.75
N LEU A 316 2.83 4.49 6.47
CA LEU A 316 3.92 4.02 7.31
C LEU A 316 5.16 3.69 6.47
N ALA A 317 4.99 2.92 5.41
CA ALA A 317 6.08 2.48 4.54
C ALA A 317 6.80 3.65 3.86
N ASN A 318 6.08 4.68 3.43
CA ASN A 318 6.68 5.90 2.88
C ASN A 318 7.42 6.76 3.92
N ASN A 319 7.07 6.63 5.19
CA ASN A 319 7.77 7.26 6.30
C ASN A 319 8.87 6.35 6.91
N ALA A 320 9.03 5.12 6.44
CA ALA A 320 9.87 4.11 7.06
C ALA A 320 11.34 4.52 7.18
N ILE A 321 11.90 5.15 6.13
CA ILE A 321 13.27 5.65 6.16
C ILE A 321 13.47 6.72 7.26
N LEU A 322 12.52 7.63 7.42
CA LEU A 322 12.56 8.65 8.48
C LEU A 322 12.39 8.01 9.87
N ILE A 323 11.55 6.99 9.98
CA ILE A 323 11.35 6.23 11.22
C ILE A 323 12.65 5.52 11.60
N ALA A 324 13.32 4.86 10.66
CA ALA A 324 14.58 4.18 10.89
C ALA A 324 15.66 5.14 11.41
N HIS A 325 15.75 6.33 10.83
CA HIS A 325 16.68 7.38 11.26
C HIS A 325 16.27 8.10 12.56
N GLY A 326 15.08 7.84 13.09
CA GLY A 326 14.57 8.52 14.30
C GLY A 326 14.28 10.01 14.07
N VAL A 327 14.01 10.43 12.84
CA VAL A 327 13.77 11.82 12.45
C VAL A 327 12.35 12.01 11.89
N THR A 328 11.83 13.23 11.91
CA THR A 328 10.48 13.56 11.41
C THR A 328 10.50 14.26 10.06
N GLU A 329 11.60 14.94 9.73
CA GLU A 329 11.70 15.76 8.52
C GLU A 329 12.81 15.25 7.60
N ILE A 330 12.62 15.39 6.29
CA ILE A 330 13.56 14.90 5.26
C ILE A 330 14.93 15.59 5.38
N GLU A 331 14.93 16.86 5.75
CA GLU A 331 16.14 17.67 5.92
C GLU A 331 17.06 17.17 7.03
N GLN A 332 16.54 16.33 7.93
CA GLN A 332 17.28 15.71 9.03
C GLN A 332 17.99 14.41 8.61
N LEU A 333 17.72 13.91 7.41
CA LEU A 333 18.44 12.74 6.85
C LEU A 333 19.92 13.06 6.64
N PRO A 334 20.83 12.08 6.78
CA PRO A 334 22.26 12.31 6.92
C PRO A 334 22.94 12.84 5.66
N ASP A 335 22.38 12.61 4.47
CA ASP A 335 22.96 13.08 3.22
C ASP A 335 21.92 13.60 2.23
N GLU A 336 22.36 14.50 1.34
CA GLU A 336 21.51 15.17 0.35
C GLU A 336 21.01 14.23 -0.76
N ASP A 337 21.79 13.23 -1.13
CA ASP A 337 21.36 12.24 -2.12
C ASP A 337 20.18 11.41 -1.58
N MET A 338 20.23 11.02 -0.30
CA MET A 338 19.10 10.35 0.36
C MET A 338 17.87 11.25 0.43
N GLN A 339 18.05 12.55 0.74
CA GLN A 339 16.95 13.53 0.73
C GLN A 339 16.32 13.63 -0.67
N ILE A 340 17.11 13.70 -1.73
CA ILE A 340 16.61 13.72 -3.12
C ILE A 340 15.84 12.44 -3.44
N GLY A 341 16.37 11.27 -3.10
CA GLY A 341 15.72 9.98 -3.33
C GLY A 341 14.34 9.89 -2.66
N VAL A 342 14.23 10.33 -1.41
CA VAL A 342 12.96 10.38 -0.66
C VAL A 342 11.98 11.37 -1.31
N LEU A 343 12.42 12.58 -1.65
CA LEU A 343 11.57 13.59 -2.28
C LEU A 343 11.03 13.12 -3.63
N LEU A 344 11.85 12.43 -4.44
CA LEU A 344 11.40 11.86 -5.72
C LEU A 344 10.38 10.74 -5.51
N ALA A 345 10.54 9.91 -4.49
CA ALA A 345 9.54 8.89 -4.14
C ALA A 345 8.21 9.52 -3.70
N LEU A 346 8.25 10.57 -2.88
CA LEU A 346 7.05 11.31 -2.46
C LEU A 346 6.35 12.02 -3.64
N LEU A 347 7.10 12.57 -4.59
CA LEU A 347 6.53 13.11 -5.83
C LEU A 347 5.85 12.03 -6.68
N GLN A 348 6.35 10.79 -6.67
CA GLN A 348 5.66 9.68 -7.34
C GLN A 348 4.32 9.35 -6.67
N ASP A 349 4.22 9.44 -5.35
CA ASP A 349 2.95 9.23 -4.63
C ASP A 349 1.97 10.37 -4.87
N ASP A 350 2.46 11.60 -4.91
CA ASP A 350 1.68 12.74 -5.36
C ASP A 350 1.16 12.55 -6.79
N ALA A 351 2.00 11.99 -7.69
CA ALA A 351 1.59 11.67 -9.06
C ALA A 351 0.51 10.60 -9.12
N LYS A 352 0.56 9.57 -8.26
CA LYS A 352 -0.49 8.55 -8.16
C LYS A 352 -1.84 9.20 -7.80
N ASN A 353 -1.86 10.02 -6.74
CA ASN A 353 -3.06 10.75 -6.33
C ASN A 353 -3.54 11.70 -7.43
N GLN A 354 -2.64 12.47 -8.05
CA GLN A 354 -3.00 13.42 -9.11
C GLN A 354 -3.57 12.73 -10.35
N SER A 355 -3.01 11.57 -10.71
CA SER A 355 -3.58 10.74 -11.79
C SER A 355 -5.04 10.34 -11.50
N SER A 356 -5.30 9.88 -10.28
CA SER A 356 -6.65 9.55 -9.82
C SER A 356 -7.58 10.77 -9.91
N TYR A 357 -7.15 11.89 -9.34
CA TYR A 357 -7.92 13.12 -9.28
C TYR A 357 -8.27 13.67 -10.67
N LEU A 358 -7.27 13.79 -11.56
CA LEU A 358 -7.49 14.28 -12.92
C LEU A 358 -8.36 13.34 -13.75
N THR A 359 -8.19 12.02 -13.59
CA THR A 359 -8.92 11.02 -14.37
C THR A 359 -10.37 10.90 -13.92
N TRP A 360 -10.62 10.76 -12.63
CA TRP A 360 -11.95 10.44 -12.08
C TRP A 360 -12.68 11.64 -11.49
N GLY A 361 -11.97 12.61 -10.94
CA GLY A 361 -12.53 13.86 -10.44
C GLY A 361 -12.83 14.86 -11.55
N GLU A 362 -11.88 15.05 -12.47
CA GLU A 362 -12.00 16.06 -13.53
C GLU A 362 -12.30 15.47 -14.93
N GLY A 363 -12.24 14.15 -15.11
CA GLY A 363 -12.53 13.51 -16.41
C GLY A 363 -11.50 13.80 -17.50
N LYS A 364 -10.25 14.11 -17.15
CA LYS A 364 -9.21 14.48 -18.11
C LYS A 364 -8.81 13.33 -19.03
N PRO A 365 -8.48 13.61 -20.31
CA PRO A 365 -7.96 12.61 -21.22
C PRO A 365 -6.57 12.13 -20.80
N GLN A 366 -6.23 10.88 -21.15
CA GLN A 366 -4.96 10.23 -20.75
C GLN A 366 -3.72 11.05 -21.09
N ALA A 367 -3.65 11.62 -22.29
CA ALA A 367 -2.50 12.40 -22.73
C ALA A 367 -2.28 13.65 -21.88
N GLU A 368 -3.35 14.33 -21.45
CA GLU A 368 -3.27 15.50 -20.56
C GLU A 368 -2.80 15.09 -19.16
N VAL A 369 -3.32 13.97 -18.64
CA VAL A 369 -2.86 13.41 -17.35
C VAL A 369 -1.37 13.07 -17.43
N ALA A 370 -0.93 12.31 -18.44
CA ALA A 370 0.48 11.94 -18.61
C ALA A 370 1.40 13.16 -18.67
N ALA A 371 1.03 14.17 -19.49
CA ALA A 371 1.81 15.40 -19.62
C ALA A 371 1.93 16.15 -18.29
N THR A 372 0.85 16.24 -17.52
CA THR A 372 0.86 16.86 -16.19
C THR A 372 1.76 16.10 -15.22
N LEU A 373 1.68 14.76 -15.18
CA LEU A 373 2.51 13.95 -14.31
C LEU A 373 4.01 14.09 -14.62
N ARG A 374 4.36 14.13 -15.89
CA ARG A 374 5.75 14.34 -16.34
C ARG A 374 6.28 15.71 -15.89
N ARG A 375 5.53 16.77 -16.21
CA ARG A 375 5.95 18.16 -15.98
C ARG A 375 6.01 18.50 -14.49
N ASP A 376 4.99 18.14 -13.73
CA ASP A 376 4.79 18.64 -12.39
C ASP A 376 5.30 17.71 -11.28
N PHE A 377 5.38 16.39 -11.57
CA PHE A 377 5.78 15.39 -10.58
C PHE A 377 7.10 14.68 -10.90
N LEU A 378 7.79 15.08 -11.95
CA LEU A 378 9.13 14.60 -12.33
C LEU A 378 9.23 13.07 -12.52
N VAL A 379 8.11 12.42 -12.82
CA VAL A 379 8.11 10.98 -13.07
C VAL A 379 8.62 10.66 -14.49
N SER A 380 9.12 9.44 -14.70
CA SER A 380 9.57 8.98 -16.02
C SER A 380 8.40 8.91 -17.00
N GLU A 381 8.68 8.94 -18.30
CA GLU A 381 7.66 8.79 -19.35
C GLU A 381 6.87 7.50 -19.19
N GLU A 382 7.59 6.38 -18.99
CA GLU A 382 6.99 5.07 -18.73
C GLU A 382 6.04 5.10 -17.50
N ARG A 383 6.46 5.77 -16.43
CA ARG A 383 5.64 5.88 -15.23
C ARG A 383 4.41 6.76 -15.47
N ALA A 384 4.55 7.85 -16.19
CA ALA A 384 3.43 8.72 -16.55
C ALA A 384 2.40 7.98 -17.40
N ASP A 385 2.83 7.19 -18.38
CA ASP A 385 1.97 6.37 -19.21
C ASP A 385 1.22 5.30 -18.39
N LYS A 386 1.91 4.60 -17.51
CA LYS A 386 1.28 3.62 -16.60
C LYS A 386 0.25 4.26 -15.68
N LEU A 387 0.60 5.37 -15.04
CA LEU A 387 -0.30 6.07 -14.11
C LEU A 387 -1.48 6.72 -14.81
N SER A 388 -1.33 7.27 -16.01
CA SER A 388 -2.44 7.87 -16.77
C SER A 388 -3.29 6.85 -17.53
N GLY A 389 -2.75 5.66 -17.76
CA GLY A 389 -3.34 4.56 -18.50
C GLY A 389 -3.90 3.47 -17.60
N ALA A 390 -3.26 2.30 -17.60
CA ALA A 390 -3.76 1.08 -17.00
C ALA A 390 -4.11 1.22 -15.49
N TRP A 391 -3.29 1.94 -14.74
CA TRP A 391 -3.54 2.13 -13.30
C TRP A 391 -4.55 3.23 -13.01
N GLY A 392 -4.31 4.42 -13.54
CA GLY A 392 -5.18 5.56 -13.28
C GLY A 392 -6.60 5.33 -13.76
N ARG A 393 -6.77 4.59 -14.86
CA ARG A 393 -8.08 4.26 -15.45
C ARG A 393 -8.70 2.97 -14.96
N HIS A 394 -7.97 2.20 -14.13
CA HIS A 394 -8.56 1.02 -13.51
C HIS A 394 -9.71 1.43 -12.57
N PRO A 395 -10.92 0.91 -12.74
CA PRO A 395 -12.12 1.40 -12.05
C PRO A 395 -12.07 1.25 -10.53
N LEU A 396 -11.29 0.31 -10.01
CA LEU A 396 -11.08 0.13 -8.59
C LEU A 396 -9.78 0.81 -8.12
N LEU A 397 -8.62 0.41 -8.66
CA LEU A 397 -7.32 0.93 -8.21
C LEU A 397 -7.20 2.44 -8.42
N GLY A 398 -7.64 2.93 -9.58
CA GLY A 398 -7.61 4.36 -9.90
C GLY A 398 -8.46 5.22 -8.97
N ARG A 399 -9.60 4.69 -8.49
CA ARG A 399 -10.51 5.45 -7.61
C ARG A 399 -10.24 5.27 -6.11
N MET A 400 -9.65 4.15 -5.68
CA MET A 400 -9.52 3.84 -4.24
C MET A 400 -8.10 3.64 -3.76
N TYR A 401 -7.17 3.14 -4.60
CA TYR A 401 -5.83 2.81 -4.15
C TYR A 401 -4.80 3.90 -4.44
N LEU A 402 -4.83 4.51 -5.61
CA LEU A 402 -3.87 5.57 -5.94
C LEU A 402 -3.93 6.78 -4.97
N PRO A 403 -5.12 7.23 -4.51
CA PRO A 403 -5.20 8.28 -3.49
C PRO A 403 -4.66 7.88 -2.11
N ALA A 404 -4.64 6.57 -1.79
CA ALA A 404 -4.20 6.06 -0.49
C ALA A 404 -2.73 6.40 -0.19
N TYR A 405 -1.85 6.38 -1.20
CA TYR A 405 -0.43 6.65 -1.06
C TYR A 405 -0.17 8.05 -0.46
N ARG A 406 -0.57 9.09 -1.17
CA ARG A 406 -0.38 10.47 -0.68
C ARG A 406 -1.09 10.70 0.65
N CYS A 407 -2.36 10.32 0.74
CA CYS A 407 -3.16 10.55 1.95
C CYS A 407 -2.54 9.88 3.17
N GLY A 408 -2.12 8.62 3.04
CA GLY A 408 -1.44 7.87 4.11
C GLY A 408 -0.13 8.52 4.52
N THR A 409 0.72 8.85 3.53
CA THR A 409 2.03 9.46 3.75
C THR A 409 1.93 10.76 4.52
N GLU A 410 1.06 11.67 4.10
CA GLU A 410 0.86 12.98 4.75
C GLU A 410 0.28 12.84 6.16
N ARG A 411 -0.71 11.94 6.35
CA ARG A 411 -1.31 11.71 7.68
C ARG A 411 -0.34 11.09 8.66
N VAL A 412 0.42 10.07 8.25
CA VAL A 412 1.43 9.45 9.12
C VAL A 412 2.54 10.46 9.45
N ALA A 413 3.03 11.23 8.48
CA ALA A 413 3.99 12.30 8.72
C ALA A 413 3.45 13.35 9.71
N GLN A 414 2.19 13.79 9.55
CA GLN A 414 1.53 14.72 10.45
C GLN A 414 1.45 14.16 11.88
N LEU A 415 0.99 12.91 12.04
CA LEU A 415 0.91 12.28 13.35
C LEU A 415 2.28 12.18 14.04
N ARG A 416 3.34 11.90 13.29
CA ARG A 416 4.72 11.85 13.80
C ARG A 416 5.26 13.22 14.23
N ARG A 417 4.78 14.31 13.66
CA ARG A 417 5.10 15.69 14.12
C ARG A 417 4.30 16.07 15.36
N GLU A 418 3.04 15.63 15.46
CA GLU A 418 2.12 16.03 16.53
C GLU A 418 2.29 15.22 17.83
N PHE A 419 2.80 14.01 17.75
CA PHE A 419 2.90 13.08 18.88
C PHE A 419 4.32 12.56 19.07
N HIS A 420 4.72 12.32 20.32
CA HIS A 420 5.99 11.68 20.64
C HIS A 420 6.07 10.26 20.06
N ALA A 421 7.30 9.81 19.75
CA ALA A 421 7.55 8.52 19.11
C ALA A 421 6.96 7.35 19.91
N GLU A 422 7.06 7.37 21.26
CA GLU A 422 6.55 6.36 22.17
C GLU A 422 5.03 6.17 22.10
N ARG A 423 4.31 7.14 21.53
CA ARG A 423 2.85 7.04 21.33
C ARG A 423 2.51 6.72 19.90
N VAL A 424 3.10 7.46 18.96
CA VAL A 424 2.69 7.35 17.56
C VAL A 424 3.19 6.06 16.91
N LEU A 425 4.42 5.63 17.18
CA LEU A 425 4.97 4.43 16.54
C LEU A 425 4.21 3.16 16.95
N PRO A 426 3.93 2.86 18.23
CA PRO A 426 3.08 1.73 18.56
C PRO A 426 1.71 1.77 17.88
N ALA A 427 1.10 2.95 17.76
CA ALA A 427 -0.22 3.09 17.13
C ALA A 427 -0.19 2.74 15.63
N ILE A 428 0.75 3.31 14.87
CA ILE A 428 0.84 3.07 13.42
C ILE A 428 1.33 1.67 13.07
N TYR A 429 2.09 1.01 13.96
CA TYR A 429 2.48 -0.40 13.80
C TYR A 429 1.43 -1.40 14.30
N GLY A 430 0.24 -0.94 14.62
CA GLY A 430 -0.91 -1.80 14.95
C GLY A 430 -0.86 -2.43 16.35
N CYS A 431 -0.01 -1.93 17.28
CA CYS A 431 0.16 -2.50 18.62
C CYS A 431 -1.12 -2.45 19.49
N PHE A 432 -2.13 -1.67 19.08
CA PHE A 432 -3.44 -1.63 19.73
C PHE A 432 -4.49 -2.53 19.05
N GLY A 433 -4.09 -3.37 18.11
CA GLY A 433 -5.00 -4.25 17.35
C GLY A 433 -5.86 -3.52 16.31
N LEU A 434 -5.59 -2.24 16.07
CA LEU A 434 -6.34 -1.38 15.14
C LEU A 434 -5.45 -0.99 13.96
N VAL A 435 -5.85 -1.36 12.76
CA VAL A 435 -5.08 -1.12 11.52
C VAL A 435 -5.91 -0.30 10.51
N ASP A 436 -6.44 0.82 10.97
CA ASP A 436 -7.21 1.79 10.19
C ASP A 436 -6.70 3.18 10.49
N ILE A 437 -6.28 3.94 9.47
CA ILE A 437 -5.66 5.26 9.64
C ILE A 437 -6.57 6.25 10.38
N SER A 438 -7.89 6.16 10.24
CA SER A 438 -8.82 7.05 10.92
C SER A 438 -8.95 6.67 12.41
N THR A 439 -9.03 5.38 12.70
CA THR A 439 -9.11 4.88 14.08
C THR A 439 -7.80 5.13 14.86
N VAL A 440 -6.65 4.98 14.20
CA VAL A 440 -5.33 5.33 14.78
C VAL A 440 -5.27 6.81 15.13
N ASP A 441 -5.73 7.69 14.25
CA ASP A 441 -5.79 9.14 14.51
C ASP A 441 -6.68 9.45 15.74
N GLU A 442 -7.85 8.81 15.84
CA GLU A 442 -8.76 8.97 17.00
C GLU A 442 -8.12 8.49 18.31
N VAL A 443 -7.47 7.32 18.32
CA VAL A 443 -6.73 6.80 19.51
C VAL A 443 -5.69 7.81 19.99
N LEU A 444 -4.93 8.37 19.06
CA LEU A 444 -3.87 9.33 19.40
C LEU A 444 -4.43 10.65 19.93
N ARG A 445 -5.56 11.13 19.39
CA ARG A 445 -6.17 12.39 19.82
C ARG A 445 -6.97 12.24 21.12
N ALA A 446 -7.71 11.15 21.30
CA ALA A 446 -8.48 10.91 22.53
C ALA A 446 -7.60 10.87 23.78
N ALA A 447 -6.37 10.42 23.69
CA ALA A 447 -5.45 10.39 24.82
C ALA A 447 -4.72 11.74 25.07
N LYS A 448 -5.03 12.81 24.30
CA LYS A 448 -4.59 14.19 24.58
C LYS A 448 -5.60 14.96 25.44
N ALA A 449 -6.85 14.51 25.48
CA ALA A 449 -7.93 15.09 26.27
C ALA A 449 -7.98 14.47 27.69
#